data_e8bfed3ddb1e3702589c378c121cb6b9
#
_entry.id   e8bfed3ddb1e3702589c378c121cb6b9
#
_cell.length_a   1.000
_cell.length_b   1.000
_cell.length_c   1.000
_cell.angle_alpha   90.00
_cell.angle_beta   90.00
_cell.angle_gamma   90.00
#
_symmetry.space_group_name_H-M   'P 1'
#
loop_
_entity.id
_entity.type
_entity.pdbx_description
1 polymer ?
#
loop_
_entity_poly.entity_id
_entity_poly.type
_entity_poly.pdbx_seq_one_letter_code
_entity_poly.pdbx_strand_id
1 'polypeptide(L)'
;MDARSYTAEERRAANQVWAAAGAYGFEPLFLARNTDGTIDFYMNCVVGLVHKYYGDDLLRDLFATWDGDLRESQLDDLTWLYLESAVYLLELPRRPVLSELRRAHADYFFGIQYKLSRQEWMAKNQLVYTMQADRWRTVQGRHHPVMTPYESRLAEALSPSQPPQPGQLKGELLGLFAKFALFDGKIRHKVGLHLHLEGLLASLATKTLPTQMIKTDRLTVEHSGSVEAGGSGPTADKRLAHITLRQNAAEDRAYIESCFGRSLYPPERLCKAEQALCTGAHLGCRLWFASGVPSPEQAPTPEAKHLAEQAQLQADRNRAYYAKNRALHRSVVLRLTEQIRNCILVHQQPNARIARSGALAPERVWRAPLLNDSRVFRCAEEENQPSFTVDLLLDASASRLHCQEVIAAQGTILAQSLTACGIPVRVSSFCSLRGYTVLRVLKGFADKSLQGIDQYFASGWNRDGLALRAAGDLVSFDPGPAPRHLLILLTDASPNDSRRVPPSPEQPLGCDYGGSYGVDDAAAEVRTLQRMGLRVSAVFMGENSSSHDAERIYGKNLARIRGMDQLARAAGRLIQNEIRELGD
;
A
#
# COMPACT_ATOMS: atom_id res chain seq x y z
N MET A 1 10.39 23.56 43.39
CA MET A 1 10.36 23.04 42.03
C MET A 1 11.15 21.74 42.04
N ASP A 2 10.45 20.62 42.05
CA ASP A 2 11.09 19.31 42.02
C ASP A 2 11.76 19.14 40.65
N ALA A 3 13.08 18.96 40.67
CA ALA A 3 13.86 18.78 39.46
C ALA A 3 13.43 17.47 38.80
N ARG A 4 12.89 17.54 37.58
CA ARG A 4 12.52 16.39 36.76
C ARG A 4 13.71 15.44 36.66
N SER A 5 13.49 14.18 36.97
CA SER A 5 14.51 13.13 36.80
C SER A 5 14.57 12.71 35.33
N TYR A 6 15.57 13.17 34.59
CA TYR A 6 15.84 12.74 33.22
C TYR A 6 16.49 11.36 33.19
N THR A 7 16.05 10.49 32.31
CA THR A 7 16.81 9.29 31.94
C THR A 7 18.15 9.68 31.31
N ALA A 8 19.11 8.77 31.23
CA ALA A 8 20.42 9.06 30.64
C ALA A 8 20.32 9.54 29.18
N GLU A 9 19.35 9.02 28.43
CA GLU A 9 19.11 9.40 27.03
C GLU A 9 18.39 10.75 26.92
N GLU A 10 17.39 10.99 27.74
CA GLU A 10 16.73 12.31 27.80
C GLU A 10 17.71 13.41 28.16
N ARG A 11 18.64 13.15 29.09
CA ARG A 11 19.69 14.08 29.43
C ARG A 11 20.63 14.37 28.28
N ARG A 12 20.94 13.35 27.46
CA ARG A 12 21.74 13.54 26.22
C ARG A 12 21.01 14.41 25.22
N ALA A 13 19.71 14.15 24.99
CA ALA A 13 18.88 14.96 24.11
C ALA A 13 18.76 16.40 24.60
N ALA A 14 18.48 16.62 25.91
CA ALA A 14 18.42 17.93 26.52
C ALA A 14 19.76 18.71 26.43
N ASN A 15 20.90 18.03 26.58
CA ASN A 15 22.22 18.62 26.38
C ASN A 15 22.40 19.16 24.94
N GLN A 16 21.90 18.48 23.93
CA GLN A 16 21.93 18.99 22.55
C GLN A 16 21.06 20.23 22.38
N VAL A 17 19.85 20.22 22.95
CA VAL A 17 18.96 21.37 22.94
C VAL A 17 19.63 22.59 23.63
N TRP A 18 20.18 22.40 24.81
CA TRP A 18 20.86 23.47 25.55
C TRP A 18 22.10 24.02 24.82
N ALA A 19 22.91 23.12 24.26
CA ALA A 19 24.10 23.54 23.51
C ALA A 19 23.73 24.32 22.23
N ALA A 20 22.64 23.95 21.56
CA ALA A 20 22.15 24.68 20.41
C ALA A 20 21.53 26.02 20.78
N ALA A 21 20.75 26.07 21.85
CA ALA A 21 20.18 27.32 22.40
C ALA A 21 21.24 28.29 22.90
N GLY A 22 22.40 27.79 23.33
CA GLY A 22 23.42 28.60 24.05
C GLY A 22 22.97 29.00 25.44
N ALA A 23 21.97 28.32 25.99
CA ALA A 23 21.40 28.57 27.31
C ALA A 23 21.20 27.23 28.03
N TYR A 24 21.43 27.22 29.34
CA TYR A 24 21.31 26.02 30.16
C TYR A 24 20.30 26.26 31.28
N GLY A 25 19.67 25.17 31.74
CA GLY A 25 18.81 25.24 32.92
C GLY A 25 17.35 25.55 32.66
N PHE A 26 16.90 25.57 31.40
CA PHE A 26 15.47 25.54 31.04
C PHE A 26 15.04 24.11 30.76
N GLU A 27 13.76 23.81 30.90
CA GLU A 27 13.19 22.54 30.55
C GLU A 27 12.75 22.55 29.08
N PRO A 28 13.37 21.71 28.20
CA PRO A 28 12.96 21.64 26.79
C PRO A 28 11.50 21.23 26.64
N LEU A 29 10.71 21.94 25.85
CA LEU A 29 9.33 21.61 25.56
C LEU A 29 9.19 20.34 24.67
N PHE A 30 10.20 20.09 23.86
CA PHE A 30 10.24 18.97 22.94
C PHE A 30 11.60 18.29 22.95
N LEU A 31 11.61 16.99 22.74
CA LEU A 31 12.81 16.20 22.51
C LEU A 31 12.63 15.37 21.24
N ALA A 32 13.66 15.30 20.40
CA ALA A 32 13.67 14.56 19.16
C ALA A 32 14.35 13.19 19.34
N ARG A 33 13.67 12.13 18.95
CA ARG A 33 14.20 10.77 18.94
C ARG A 33 13.99 10.13 17.56
N ASN A 34 14.89 9.24 17.22
CA ASN A 34 14.77 8.38 16.08
C ASN A 34 13.77 7.24 16.35
N THR A 35 13.29 6.56 15.30
CA THR A 35 12.37 5.42 15.44
C THR A 35 12.96 4.23 16.19
N ASP A 36 14.29 4.09 16.19
CA ASP A 36 15.01 3.09 16.99
C ASP A 36 15.20 3.47 18.46
N GLY A 37 14.63 4.61 18.88
CA GLY A 37 14.74 5.16 20.24
C GLY A 37 16.03 5.94 20.49
N THR A 38 16.96 5.98 19.57
CA THR A 38 18.19 6.79 19.68
C THR A 38 17.88 8.28 19.57
N ILE A 39 18.82 9.11 20.01
CA ILE A 39 18.67 10.57 19.99
C ILE A 39 18.90 11.10 18.57
N ASP A 40 17.98 11.92 18.08
CA ASP A 40 18.22 12.68 16.85
C ASP A 40 19.01 13.95 17.15
N PHE A 41 20.29 13.94 16.80
CA PHE A 41 21.18 15.07 17.08
C PHE A 41 20.78 16.34 16.35
N TYR A 42 20.44 16.24 15.05
CA TYR A 42 20.11 17.42 14.27
C TYR A 42 18.80 18.05 14.71
N MET A 43 17.74 17.25 14.89
CA MET A 43 16.45 17.80 15.29
C MET A 43 16.44 18.32 16.72
N ASN A 44 17.24 17.76 17.65
CA ASN A 44 17.44 18.38 18.96
C ASN A 44 18.21 19.71 18.87
N CYS A 45 19.15 19.86 17.93
CA CYS A 45 19.73 21.17 17.65
C CYS A 45 18.68 22.15 17.12
N VAL A 46 17.78 21.71 16.24
CA VAL A 46 16.67 22.54 15.73
C VAL A 46 15.77 23.00 16.89
N VAL A 47 15.39 22.09 17.81
CA VAL A 47 14.60 22.46 19.02
C VAL A 47 15.29 23.56 19.81
N GLY A 48 16.59 23.43 20.08
CA GLY A 48 17.35 24.43 20.81
C GLY A 48 17.44 25.79 20.08
N LEU A 49 17.59 25.77 18.76
CA LEU A 49 17.60 26.98 17.94
C LEU A 49 16.22 27.64 17.88
N VAL A 50 15.15 26.87 17.84
CA VAL A 50 13.78 27.38 17.89
C VAL A 50 13.52 28.06 19.23
N HIS A 51 13.94 27.45 20.36
CA HIS A 51 13.92 28.09 21.67
C HIS A 51 14.70 29.42 21.67
N LYS A 52 15.91 29.45 21.09
CA LYS A 52 16.78 30.64 21.03
C LYS A 52 16.15 31.80 20.27
N TYR A 53 15.49 31.55 19.14
CA TYR A 53 14.99 32.58 18.24
C TYR A 53 13.52 32.95 18.46
N TYR A 54 12.69 32.00 18.90
CA TYR A 54 11.26 32.19 19.03
C TYR A 54 10.73 32.11 20.45
N GLY A 55 11.45 31.46 21.36
CA GLY A 55 11.07 31.32 22.78
C GLY A 55 9.97 30.26 23.00
N ASP A 56 9.89 29.78 24.24
CA ASP A 56 8.99 28.70 24.61
C ASP A 56 7.52 29.12 24.69
N ASP A 57 7.24 30.36 25.10
CA ASP A 57 5.88 30.87 25.24
C ASP A 57 5.16 30.94 23.88
N LEU A 58 5.88 31.40 22.84
CA LEU A 58 5.33 31.42 21.47
C LEU A 58 5.08 30.02 20.94
N LEU A 59 5.98 29.08 21.24
CA LEU A 59 5.81 27.68 20.84
C LEU A 59 4.61 27.04 21.54
N ARG A 60 4.45 27.26 22.85
CA ARG A 60 3.28 26.76 23.59
C ARG A 60 1.98 27.30 23.00
N ASP A 61 1.92 28.59 22.75
CA ASP A 61 0.74 29.24 22.16
C ASP A 61 0.48 28.76 20.72
N LEU A 62 1.51 28.51 19.93
CA LEU A 62 1.41 28.00 18.57
C LEU A 62 0.83 26.59 18.56
N PHE A 63 1.44 25.65 19.27
CA PHE A 63 1.01 24.25 19.28
C PHE A 63 -0.32 24.02 20.02
N ALA A 64 -0.68 24.90 20.97
CA ALA A 64 -1.99 24.90 21.60
C ALA A 64 -3.15 25.28 20.65
N THR A 65 -2.84 25.94 19.53
CA THR A 65 -3.86 26.42 18.58
C THR A 65 -4.64 25.28 17.92
N TRP A 66 -4.03 24.11 17.73
CA TRP A 66 -4.66 22.91 17.15
C TRP A 66 -4.55 21.67 18.04
N ASP A 67 -4.25 21.86 19.32
CA ASP A 67 -4.21 20.75 20.29
C ASP A 67 -5.59 20.07 20.36
N GLY A 68 -5.62 18.74 20.22
CA GLY A 68 -6.86 17.96 20.16
C GLY A 68 -7.54 17.93 18.79
N ASP A 69 -6.96 18.55 17.74
CA ASP A 69 -7.47 18.39 16.38
C ASP A 69 -7.18 16.99 15.81
N LEU A 70 -8.04 16.50 14.93
CA LEU A 70 -7.87 15.23 14.25
C LEU A 70 -6.52 15.12 13.49
N ARG A 71 -6.01 16.26 13.02
CA ARG A 71 -4.76 16.40 12.25
C ARG A 71 -3.60 16.96 13.10
N GLU A 72 -3.72 16.99 14.41
CA GLU A 72 -2.70 17.54 15.32
C GLU A 72 -1.29 17.07 14.95
N SER A 73 -1.07 15.75 14.87
CA SER A 73 0.23 15.18 14.51
C SER A 73 0.74 15.65 13.14
N GLN A 74 -0.13 15.79 12.15
CA GLN A 74 0.24 16.27 10.82
C GLN A 74 0.64 17.73 10.83
N LEU A 75 -0.09 18.56 11.58
CA LEU A 75 0.18 20.00 11.73
C LEU A 75 1.48 20.22 12.51
N ASP A 76 1.71 19.41 13.56
CA ASP A 76 2.96 19.43 14.32
C ASP A 76 4.17 19.13 13.43
N ASP A 77 4.12 18.06 12.64
CA ASP A 77 5.21 17.64 11.76
C ASP A 77 5.51 18.68 10.67
N LEU A 78 4.48 19.24 10.05
CA LEU A 78 4.65 20.31 9.06
C LEU A 78 5.17 21.60 9.68
N THR A 79 4.75 21.91 10.90
CA THR A 79 5.27 23.05 11.66
C THR A 79 6.76 22.89 11.97
N TRP A 80 7.18 21.70 12.40
CA TRP A 80 8.59 21.42 12.63
C TRP A 80 9.42 21.50 11.36
N LEU A 81 8.88 21.09 10.22
CA LEU A 81 9.56 21.20 8.93
C LEU A 81 9.73 22.67 8.49
N TYR A 82 8.75 23.52 8.80
CA TYR A 82 8.84 24.97 8.58
C TYR A 82 9.85 25.63 9.52
N LEU A 83 9.77 25.33 10.82
CA LEU A 83 10.67 25.87 11.85
C LEU A 83 12.13 25.46 11.59
N GLU A 84 12.37 24.21 11.16
CA GLU A 84 13.67 23.72 10.76
C GLU A 84 14.30 24.62 9.69
N SER A 85 13.56 24.93 8.64
CA SER A 85 14.06 25.81 7.58
C SER A 85 14.34 27.22 8.07
N ALA A 86 13.44 27.78 8.87
CA ALA A 86 13.58 29.13 9.38
C ALA A 86 14.81 29.29 10.28
N VAL A 87 15.01 28.39 11.26
CA VAL A 87 16.16 28.50 12.18
C VAL A 87 17.49 28.11 11.52
N TYR A 88 17.45 27.21 10.52
CA TYR A 88 18.63 26.88 9.72
C TYR A 88 19.16 28.12 9.00
N LEU A 89 18.29 28.89 8.36
CA LEU A 89 18.68 30.14 7.68
C LEU A 89 19.26 31.19 8.66
N LEU A 90 18.70 31.28 9.86
CA LEU A 90 19.16 32.22 10.89
C LEU A 90 20.54 31.89 11.48
N GLU A 91 20.80 30.59 11.68
CA GLU A 91 22.00 30.17 12.40
C GLU A 91 23.14 29.75 11.45
N LEU A 92 22.88 29.36 10.20
CA LEU A 92 23.90 28.90 9.26
C LEU A 92 25.10 29.87 9.13
N PRO A 93 24.91 31.20 9.05
CA PRO A 93 26.05 32.15 8.96
C PRO A 93 26.96 32.12 10.18
N ARG A 94 26.42 31.78 11.36
CA ARG A 94 27.14 31.71 12.62
C ARG A 94 27.73 30.33 12.92
N ARG A 95 27.06 29.28 12.45
CA ARG A 95 27.44 27.86 12.68
C ARG A 95 27.41 27.06 11.37
N PRO A 96 28.42 27.16 10.51
CA PRO A 96 28.47 26.48 9.22
C PRO A 96 28.37 24.95 9.33
N VAL A 97 28.77 24.35 10.46
CA VAL A 97 28.69 22.91 10.75
C VAL A 97 27.24 22.36 10.70
N LEU A 98 26.23 23.24 10.82
CA LEU A 98 24.83 22.85 10.67
C LEU A 98 24.53 22.26 9.30
N SER A 99 25.24 22.66 8.26
CA SER A 99 25.09 22.10 6.91
C SER A 99 25.50 20.62 6.84
N GLU A 100 26.54 20.24 7.59
CA GLU A 100 27.02 18.85 7.68
C GLU A 100 26.04 18.00 8.51
N LEU A 101 25.59 18.52 9.65
CA LEU A 101 24.60 17.84 10.50
C LEU A 101 23.26 17.64 9.75
N ARG A 102 22.82 18.65 9.01
CA ARG A 102 21.63 18.60 8.17
C ARG A 102 21.74 17.52 7.09
N ARG A 103 22.91 17.42 6.45
CA ARG A 103 23.18 16.39 5.45
C ARG A 103 23.23 14.99 6.07
N ALA A 104 23.90 14.84 7.22
CA ALA A 104 23.94 13.58 7.96
C ALA A 104 22.54 13.11 8.37
N HIS A 105 21.68 14.03 8.81
CA HIS A 105 20.27 13.72 9.09
C HIS A 105 19.51 13.28 7.82
N ALA A 106 19.73 13.95 6.68
CA ALA A 106 19.14 13.53 5.42
C ALA A 106 19.61 12.13 4.97
N ASP A 107 20.88 11.81 5.17
CA ASP A 107 21.44 10.48 4.89
C ASP A 107 20.83 9.41 5.80
N TYR A 108 20.66 9.74 7.09
CA TYR A 108 19.98 8.85 8.04
C TYR A 108 18.52 8.63 7.66
N PHE A 109 17.78 9.68 7.30
CA PHE A 109 16.40 9.60 6.83
C PHE A 109 16.25 8.58 5.70
N PHE A 110 17.09 8.66 4.66
CA PHE A 110 17.04 7.72 3.54
C PHE A 110 17.62 6.34 3.89
N GLY A 111 18.57 6.27 4.81
CA GLY A 111 19.12 4.99 5.32
C GLY A 111 18.07 4.15 6.05
N ILE A 112 17.21 4.78 6.85
CA ILE A 112 16.06 4.11 7.49
C ILE A 112 14.97 3.77 6.47
N GLN A 113 14.77 4.57 5.44
CA GLN A 113 13.81 4.30 4.39
C GLN A 113 14.04 2.92 3.74
N TYR A 114 15.28 2.44 3.71
CA TYR A 114 15.60 1.10 3.20
C TYR A 114 15.40 -0.02 4.23
N LYS A 115 15.33 0.30 5.52
CA LYS A 115 15.20 -0.68 6.62
C LYS A 115 13.76 -0.86 7.09
N LEU A 116 12.96 0.19 7.05
CA LEU A 116 11.52 0.14 7.36
C LEU A 116 10.76 -0.13 6.06
N SER A 117 9.78 -1.01 6.12
CA SER A 117 8.88 -1.15 4.97
C SER A 117 8.27 0.22 4.68
N ARG A 118 8.37 0.69 3.44
CA ARG A 118 7.77 1.97 2.98
C ARG A 118 6.29 2.09 3.35
N GLN A 119 5.65 0.97 3.58
CA GLN A 119 4.25 0.83 3.96
C GLN A 119 3.92 1.49 5.29
N GLU A 120 4.79 1.36 6.28
CA GLU A 120 4.62 2.00 7.59
C GLU A 120 4.66 3.53 7.49
N TRP A 121 5.42 4.06 6.54
CA TRP A 121 5.60 5.48 6.32
C TRP A 121 4.41 6.17 5.66
N MET A 122 3.83 5.50 4.66
CA MET A 122 2.79 6.11 3.82
C MET A 122 1.38 5.93 4.36
N ALA A 123 1.16 4.94 5.21
CA ALA A 123 -0.18 4.61 5.69
C ALA A 123 -0.79 5.67 6.62
N LYS A 124 0.03 6.50 7.29
CA LYS A 124 -0.47 7.46 8.29
C LYS A 124 -0.33 8.93 7.91
N ASN A 125 0.66 9.29 7.10
CA ASN A 125 0.88 10.70 6.75
C ASN A 125 1.67 10.85 5.46
N GLN A 126 1.11 10.38 4.35
CA GLN A 126 1.72 10.47 3.02
C GLN A 126 2.19 11.88 2.69
N LEU A 127 1.39 12.90 3.01
CA LEU A 127 1.71 14.30 2.76
C LEU A 127 2.97 14.73 3.52
N VAL A 128 3.04 14.45 4.83
CA VAL A 128 4.21 14.80 5.67
C VAL A 128 5.46 14.11 5.15
N TYR A 129 5.36 12.81 4.84
CA TYR A 129 6.48 12.06 4.28
C TYR A 129 6.97 12.66 2.96
N THR A 130 6.07 13.02 2.05
CA THR A 130 6.41 13.64 0.77
C THR A 130 7.14 14.97 0.99
N MET A 131 6.67 15.80 1.94
CA MET A 131 7.31 17.08 2.28
C MET A 131 8.71 16.87 2.88
N GLN A 132 8.86 15.92 3.78
CA GLN A 132 10.18 15.57 4.37
C GLN A 132 11.12 14.98 3.30
N ALA A 133 10.64 14.07 2.47
CA ALA A 133 11.44 13.46 1.41
C ALA A 133 11.92 14.51 0.39
N ASP A 134 11.09 15.48 0.05
CA ASP A 134 11.47 16.61 -0.80
C ASP A 134 12.55 17.46 -0.14
N ARG A 135 12.35 17.83 1.13
CA ARG A 135 13.32 18.60 1.90
C ARG A 135 14.68 17.92 1.94
N TRP A 136 14.72 16.65 2.32
CA TRP A 136 15.99 15.93 2.50
C TRP A 136 16.67 15.58 1.17
N ARG A 137 15.92 15.37 0.07
CA ARG A 137 16.50 15.25 -1.27
C ARG A 137 17.15 16.55 -1.72
N THR A 138 16.50 17.68 -1.48
CA THR A 138 17.06 19.01 -1.78
C THR A 138 18.36 19.24 -1.02
N VAL A 139 18.42 18.87 0.27
CA VAL A 139 19.64 18.95 1.11
C VAL A 139 20.77 18.10 0.55
N GLN A 140 20.47 16.94 -0.04
CA GLN A 140 21.46 16.07 -0.68
C GLN A 140 21.80 16.47 -2.13
N GLY A 141 21.19 17.53 -2.67
CA GLY A 141 21.35 17.93 -4.07
C GLY A 141 20.76 16.93 -5.08
N ARG A 142 19.79 16.12 -4.65
CA ARG A 142 19.08 15.17 -5.51
C ARG A 142 17.84 15.82 -6.14
N HIS A 143 17.37 15.25 -7.24
CA HIS A 143 16.12 15.68 -7.86
C HIS A 143 14.93 15.53 -6.91
N HIS A 144 14.00 16.49 -6.98
CA HIS A 144 12.75 16.45 -6.24
C HIS A 144 12.02 15.13 -6.47
N PRO A 145 11.31 14.61 -5.47
CA PRO A 145 10.40 13.49 -5.68
C PRO A 145 9.31 13.95 -6.64
N VAL A 146 8.59 13.02 -7.19
CA VAL A 146 7.45 13.40 -8.00
C VAL A 146 6.32 13.79 -7.08
N MET A 147 5.89 15.01 -7.22
CA MET A 147 4.88 15.67 -6.43
C MET A 147 3.77 16.21 -7.31
N THR A 148 2.56 16.24 -6.77
CA THR A 148 1.45 16.97 -7.38
C THR A 148 1.74 18.49 -7.36
N PRO A 149 1.05 19.30 -8.20
CA PRO A 149 1.16 20.75 -8.13
C PRO A 149 0.78 21.34 -6.76
N TYR A 150 -0.07 20.66 -6.02
CA TYR A 150 -0.43 21.01 -4.64
C TYR A 150 0.76 20.79 -3.69
N GLU A 151 1.36 19.60 -3.74
CA GLU A 151 2.54 19.24 -2.91
C GLU A 151 3.74 20.13 -3.22
N SER A 152 4.02 20.42 -4.49
CA SER A 152 5.12 21.31 -4.88
C SER A 152 4.95 22.71 -4.28
N ARG A 153 3.74 23.28 -4.37
CA ARG A 153 3.45 24.59 -3.79
C ARG A 153 3.50 24.57 -2.25
N LEU A 154 3.08 23.46 -1.62
CA LEU A 154 3.19 23.31 -0.17
C LEU A 154 4.66 23.19 0.26
N ALA A 155 5.48 22.40 -0.43
CA ALA A 155 6.90 22.24 -0.15
C ALA A 155 7.66 23.58 -0.26
N GLU A 156 7.34 24.36 -1.28
CA GLU A 156 7.87 25.73 -1.46
C GLU A 156 7.44 26.63 -0.31
N ALA A 157 6.16 26.60 0.07
CA ALA A 157 5.64 27.41 1.19
C ALA A 157 6.21 27.02 2.56
N LEU A 158 6.55 25.72 2.76
CA LEU A 158 7.23 25.23 3.97
C LEU A 158 8.72 25.56 4.00
N SER A 159 9.27 26.17 2.95
CA SER A 159 10.67 26.57 2.83
C SER A 159 10.79 28.11 2.70
N PRO A 160 10.57 28.87 3.79
CA PRO A 160 10.59 30.32 3.72
C PRO A 160 11.96 30.83 3.24
N SER A 161 11.96 31.74 2.27
CA SER A 161 13.19 32.41 1.79
C SER A 161 13.76 33.39 2.83
N GLN A 162 12.91 33.93 3.70
CA GLN A 162 13.26 34.78 4.81
C GLN A 162 12.59 34.23 6.08
N PRO A 163 13.36 34.03 7.16
CA PRO A 163 12.79 33.55 8.41
C PRO A 163 11.83 34.58 8.99
N PRO A 164 10.63 34.18 9.45
CA PRO A 164 9.66 35.08 10.03
C PRO A 164 10.17 35.69 11.35
N GLN A 165 9.70 36.90 11.65
CA GLN A 165 9.93 37.46 12.97
C GLN A 165 9.07 36.74 14.03
N PRO A 166 9.50 36.70 15.32
CA PRO A 166 8.75 35.98 16.36
C PRO A 166 7.26 36.35 16.41
N GLY A 167 6.93 37.65 16.30
CA GLY A 167 5.54 38.11 16.32
C GLY A 167 4.71 37.77 15.08
N GLN A 168 5.34 37.35 13.98
CA GLN A 168 4.68 37.04 12.72
C GLN A 168 4.54 35.51 12.48
N LEU A 169 5.36 34.69 13.15
CA LEU A 169 5.45 33.25 12.96
C LEU A 169 4.08 32.55 13.02
N LYS A 170 3.30 32.82 14.07
CA LYS A 170 1.98 32.20 14.26
C LYS A 170 1.01 32.59 13.14
N GLY A 171 0.99 33.87 12.77
CA GLY A 171 0.12 34.37 11.69
C GLY A 171 0.48 33.78 10.33
N GLU A 172 1.77 33.67 10.02
CA GLU A 172 2.25 33.07 8.77
C GLU A 172 1.91 31.58 8.67
N LEU A 173 2.15 30.80 9.72
CA LEU A 173 1.82 29.38 9.75
C LEU A 173 0.32 29.14 9.66
N LEU A 174 -0.51 29.88 10.38
CA LEU A 174 -1.96 29.75 10.28
C LEU A 174 -2.46 30.15 8.90
N GLY A 175 -1.91 31.22 8.33
CA GLY A 175 -2.22 31.63 6.94
C GLY A 175 -1.82 30.58 5.91
N LEU A 176 -0.65 29.95 6.11
CA LEU A 176 -0.20 28.85 5.28
C LEU A 176 -1.15 27.66 5.39
N PHE A 177 -1.48 27.21 6.58
CA PHE A 177 -2.38 26.07 6.79
C PHE A 177 -3.80 26.34 6.27
N ALA A 178 -4.31 27.57 6.40
CA ALA A 178 -5.59 27.95 5.81
C ALA A 178 -5.53 27.93 4.27
N LYS A 179 -4.47 28.47 3.67
CA LYS A 179 -4.26 28.49 2.20
C LYS A 179 -4.25 27.08 1.60
N PHE A 180 -3.70 26.12 2.31
CA PHE A 180 -3.62 24.72 1.86
C PHE A 180 -4.74 23.85 2.42
N ALA A 181 -5.79 24.42 3.01
CA ALA A 181 -6.94 23.73 3.61
C ALA A 181 -6.52 22.64 4.65
N LEU A 182 -5.38 22.84 5.30
CA LEU A 182 -4.87 21.95 6.34
C LEU A 182 -5.53 22.26 7.69
N PHE A 183 -5.71 23.56 8.01
CA PHE A 183 -6.36 24.02 9.22
C PHE A 183 -7.08 25.36 8.96
N ASP A 184 -8.35 25.43 9.34
CA ASP A 184 -9.23 26.59 9.12
C ASP A 184 -9.52 27.38 10.40
N GLY A 185 -8.74 27.17 11.46
CA GLY A 185 -8.93 27.80 12.76
C GLY A 185 -10.02 27.15 13.62
N LYS A 186 -10.67 26.08 13.15
CA LYS A 186 -11.68 25.33 13.91
C LYS A 186 -11.12 23.97 14.27
N ILE A 187 -11.01 23.70 15.57
CA ILE A 187 -10.59 22.39 16.09
C ILE A 187 -11.68 21.37 15.74
N ARG A 188 -11.32 20.38 14.95
CA ARG A 188 -12.19 19.25 14.61
C ARG A 188 -11.92 18.17 15.64
N HIS A 189 -12.62 18.23 16.78
CA HIS A 189 -12.47 17.26 17.83
C HIS A 189 -12.75 15.84 17.31
N LYS A 190 -11.93 14.89 17.69
CA LYS A 190 -12.35 13.50 17.71
C LYS A 190 -13.55 13.44 18.66
N VAL A 191 -14.76 13.39 18.11
CA VAL A 191 -15.96 13.10 18.90
C VAL A 191 -15.87 11.64 19.35
N GLY A 192 -15.39 11.42 20.53
CA GLY A 192 -15.31 10.08 21.09
C GLY A 192 -14.38 10.02 22.28
N LEU A 193 -14.96 9.85 23.44
CA LEU A 193 -14.44 9.35 24.70
C LEU A 193 -12.90 9.24 24.79
N HIS A 194 -12.35 9.99 25.72
CA HIS A 194 -11.06 9.72 26.35
C HIS A 194 -11.06 8.31 26.99
N LEU A 195 -10.80 7.30 26.20
CA LEU A 195 -10.41 5.99 26.68
C LEU A 195 -8.93 5.81 26.35
N HIS A 196 -8.18 5.41 27.33
CA HIS A 196 -6.76 5.03 27.41
C HIS A 196 -6.13 4.26 26.20
N LEU A 197 -6.71 4.35 25.03
CA LEU A 197 -6.18 3.85 23.74
C LEU A 197 -5.18 4.83 23.09
N GLU A 198 -5.04 6.06 23.64
CA GLU A 198 -4.10 7.04 23.11
C GLU A 198 -2.63 6.58 23.23
N GLY A 199 -2.27 5.85 24.27
CA GLY A 199 -0.90 5.34 24.44
C GLY A 199 -0.51 4.29 23.38
N LEU A 200 -1.41 3.38 23.01
CA LEU A 200 -1.13 2.31 22.05
C LEU A 200 -1.20 2.81 20.59
N LEU A 201 -2.16 3.68 20.25
CA LEU A 201 -2.29 4.25 18.93
C LEU A 201 -1.27 5.38 18.68
N ALA A 202 -0.94 6.17 19.70
CA ALA A 202 0.13 7.15 19.63
C ALA A 202 1.49 6.46 19.49
N SER A 203 1.77 5.37 20.21
CA SER A 203 3.01 4.60 20.07
C SER A 203 3.17 3.95 18.68
N LEU A 204 2.06 3.57 18.04
CA LEU A 204 2.05 3.06 16.67
C LEU A 204 2.16 4.18 15.63
N ALA A 205 1.55 5.36 15.89
CA ALA A 205 1.69 6.53 15.03
C ALA A 205 3.08 7.13 15.06
N THR A 206 3.73 7.06 16.22
CA THR A 206 5.08 7.60 16.46
C THR A 206 6.21 6.68 15.93
N LYS A 207 5.95 5.41 15.69
CA LYS A 207 6.96 4.47 15.14
C LYS A 207 7.20 4.60 13.63
N THR A 208 6.49 5.46 12.93
CA THR A 208 6.48 5.51 11.46
C THR A 208 7.32 6.62 10.84
N LEU A 209 7.69 7.65 11.58
CA LEU A 209 8.61 8.70 11.10
C LEU A 209 10.03 8.47 11.65
N PRO A 210 11.10 8.77 10.88
CA PRO A 210 12.49 8.56 11.34
C PRO A 210 12.84 9.38 12.56
N THR A 211 12.19 10.53 12.71
CA THR A 211 12.38 11.43 13.83
C THR A 211 11.04 11.78 14.42
N GLN A 212 10.94 11.64 15.74
CA GLN A 212 9.74 11.96 16.50
C GLN A 212 10.04 13.14 17.41
N MET A 213 9.17 14.14 17.33
CA MET A 213 9.18 15.27 18.26
C MET A 213 8.17 14.97 19.38
N ILE A 214 8.67 14.72 20.56
CA ILE A 214 7.85 14.34 21.71
C ILE A 214 7.72 15.56 22.64
N LYS A 215 6.48 15.98 22.94
CA LYS A 215 6.20 16.98 23.97
C LYS A 215 6.63 16.42 25.33
N THR A 216 7.44 17.16 26.08
CA THR A 216 7.99 16.68 27.35
C THR A 216 6.93 16.40 28.40
N ASP A 217 5.82 17.11 28.37
CA ASP A 217 4.67 16.86 29.26
C ASP A 217 4.04 15.46 29.05
N ARG A 218 4.11 14.93 27.84
CA ARG A 218 3.63 13.56 27.54
C ARG A 218 4.58 12.46 28.02
N LEU A 219 5.89 12.74 28.11
CA LEU A 219 6.87 11.80 28.66
C LEU A 219 6.65 11.52 30.15
N THR A 220 6.17 12.50 30.91
CA THR A 220 5.84 12.34 32.35
C THR A 220 4.62 11.43 32.57
N VAL A 221 3.66 11.42 31.67
CA VAL A 221 2.46 10.57 31.75
C VAL A 221 2.80 9.11 31.46
N GLU A 222 3.71 8.82 30.53
CA GLU A 222 4.14 7.46 30.23
C GLU A 222 4.92 6.79 31.37
N HIS A 223 5.68 7.57 32.17
CA HIS A 223 6.44 7.05 33.31
C HIS A 223 5.59 6.85 34.59
N SER A 224 4.47 7.56 34.73
CA SER A 224 3.56 7.41 35.86
C SER A 224 2.42 6.39 35.63
N GLY A 225 2.26 5.89 34.40
CA GLY A 225 1.20 4.96 34.03
C GLY A 225 1.47 3.47 34.33
N SER A 226 2.53 3.12 35.04
CA SER A 226 2.90 1.72 35.33
C SER A 226 2.47 1.21 36.71
N VAL A 227 1.53 1.86 37.42
CA VAL A 227 0.97 1.32 38.67
C VAL A 227 -0.55 1.52 38.72
N GLU A 228 -1.22 0.37 38.91
CA GLU A 228 -2.58 0.12 39.41
C GLU A 228 -3.72 -0.04 38.39
N ALA A 229 -3.93 -1.34 38.12
CA ALA A 229 -5.21 -1.88 37.72
C ALA A 229 -6.12 -2.08 38.96
N GLY A 230 -7.34 -1.58 38.92
CA GLY A 230 -8.35 -1.92 39.92
C GLY A 230 -9.68 -1.22 39.71
N GLY A 231 -10.72 -1.95 39.33
CA GLY A 231 -12.11 -1.61 39.69
C GLY A 231 -13.15 -1.58 38.55
N SER A 232 -13.72 -2.70 38.30
CA SER A 232 -15.13 -3.06 38.04
C SER A 232 -16.15 -2.07 37.46
N GLY A 233 -16.74 -2.41 36.28
CA GLY A 233 -18.07 -2.00 35.86
C GLY A 233 -18.41 -2.31 34.41
N PRO A 234 -19.10 -3.42 34.06
CA PRO A 234 -19.09 -3.89 32.67
C PRO A 234 -20.37 -3.70 31.86
N THR A 235 -21.14 -2.64 31.93
CA THR A 235 -22.40 -2.58 31.17
C THR A 235 -22.68 -1.32 30.34
N ALA A 236 -22.07 -0.18 30.65
CA ALA A 236 -22.25 1.06 29.89
C ALA A 236 -21.27 1.18 28.69
N ASP A 237 -20.06 0.63 28.87
CA ASP A 237 -18.98 0.74 27.88
C ASP A 237 -19.22 -0.01 26.58
N LYS A 238 -19.91 -1.13 26.60
CA LYS A 238 -20.18 -1.93 25.39
C LYS A 238 -21.11 -1.24 24.38
N ARG A 239 -22.07 -0.43 24.85
CA ARG A 239 -23.01 0.28 23.96
C ARG A 239 -22.36 1.50 23.33
N LEU A 240 -21.54 2.24 24.06
CA LEU A 240 -20.82 3.40 23.56
C LEU A 240 -19.69 3.01 22.59
N ALA A 241 -18.91 1.99 22.90
CA ALA A 241 -17.92 1.43 21.99
C ALA A 241 -18.55 0.95 20.67
N HIS A 242 -19.76 0.40 20.70
CA HIS A 242 -20.49 -0.04 19.51
C HIS A 242 -20.99 1.12 18.66
N ILE A 243 -21.35 2.26 19.27
CA ILE A 243 -21.79 3.47 18.56
C ILE A 243 -20.61 4.19 17.93
N THR A 244 -19.48 4.30 18.63
CA THR A 244 -18.25 4.94 18.11
C THR A 244 -17.62 4.11 16.98
N LEU A 245 -17.61 2.79 17.09
CA LEU A 245 -17.18 1.89 16.01
C LEU A 245 -18.08 1.98 14.77
N ARG A 246 -19.40 2.21 14.94
CA ARG A 246 -20.31 2.41 13.81
C ARG A 246 -20.10 3.75 13.11
N GLN A 247 -19.83 4.83 13.83
CA GLN A 247 -19.58 6.13 13.25
C GLN A 247 -18.27 6.14 12.45
N ASN A 248 -17.18 5.62 12.99
CA ASN A 248 -15.92 5.49 12.27
C ASN A 248 -16.06 4.58 11.04
N ALA A 249 -16.86 3.52 11.11
CA ALA A 249 -17.09 2.62 9.98
C ALA A 249 -17.85 3.26 8.82
N ALA A 250 -18.76 4.20 9.09
CA ALA A 250 -19.47 4.95 8.06
C ALA A 250 -18.56 6.00 7.40
N GLU A 251 -17.73 6.67 8.19
CA GLU A 251 -16.73 7.63 7.71
C GLU A 251 -15.65 6.95 6.86
N ASP A 252 -15.14 5.80 7.31
CA ASP A 252 -14.17 5.02 6.56
C ASP A 252 -14.76 4.52 5.24
N ARG A 253 -16.03 4.08 5.25
CA ARG A 253 -16.72 3.69 4.02
C ARG A 253 -16.88 4.87 3.06
N ALA A 254 -17.33 6.02 3.55
CA ALA A 254 -17.45 7.23 2.75
C ALA A 254 -16.10 7.69 2.18
N TYR A 255 -15.04 7.55 2.97
CA TYR A 255 -13.67 7.82 2.52
C TYR A 255 -13.25 6.87 1.39
N ILE A 256 -13.43 5.56 1.55
CA ILE A 256 -13.09 4.56 0.53
C ILE A 256 -13.90 4.80 -0.74
N GLU A 257 -15.20 5.07 -0.62
CA GLU A 257 -16.05 5.40 -1.77
C GLU A 257 -15.60 6.70 -2.46
N SER A 258 -15.18 7.71 -1.70
CA SER A 258 -14.66 8.96 -2.26
C SER A 258 -13.33 8.77 -3.00
N CYS A 259 -12.48 7.84 -2.54
CA CYS A 259 -11.17 7.56 -3.13
C CYS A 259 -11.23 6.61 -4.34
N PHE A 260 -12.09 5.59 -4.29
CA PHE A 260 -12.12 4.50 -5.28
C PHE A 260 -13.44 4.42 -6.07
N GLY A 261 -14.36 5.35 -5.82
CA GLY A 261 -15.66 5.35 -6.46
C GLY A 261 -16.64 4.32 -5.85
N ARG A 262 -17.80 4.20 -6.48
CA ARG A 262 -18.83 3.27 -6.03
C ARG A 262 -18.40 1.82 -6.18
N SER A 263 -18.87 0.98 -5.26
CA SER A 263 -18.63 -0.46 -5.33
C SER A 263 -19.31 -1.08 -6.55
N LEU A 264 -18.59 -2.01 -7.21
CA LEU A 264 -19.15 -2.87 -8.27
C LEU A 264 -20.22 -3.82 -7.71
N TYR A 265 -20.10 -4.19 -6.43
CA TYR A 265 -21.08 -5.04 -5.78
C TYR A 265 -22.24 -4.20 -5.26
N PRO A 266 -23.49 -4.65 -5.46
CA PRO A 266 -24.63 -4.10 -4.76
C PRO A 266 -24.44 -4.17 -3.23
N PRO A 267 -25.01 -3.26 -2.44
CA PRO A 267 -24.79 -3.20 -0.99
C PRO A 267 -25.08 -4.52 -0.26
N GLU A 268 -26.14 -5.22 -0.68
CA GLU A 268 -26.51 -6.53 -0.10
C GLU A 268 -25.48 -7.61 -0.40
N ARG A 269 -24.95 -7.65 -1.61
CA ARG A 269 -23.91 -8.60 -2.02
C ARG A 269 -22.59 -8.29 -1.33
N LEU A 270 -22.23 -7.01 -1.22
CA LEU A 270 -21.03 -6.57 -0.51
C LEU A 270 -21.09 -7.00 0.97
N CYS A 271 -22.23 -6.81 1.63
CA CYS A 271 -22.43 -7.22 3.02
C CYS A 271 -22.29 -8.75 3.17
N LYS A 272 -22.86 -9.54 2.26
CA LYS A 272 -22.73 -11.01 2.27
C LYS A 272 -21.27 -11.44 2.06
N ALA A 273 -20.56 -10.80 1.12
CA ALA A 273 -19.15 -11.07 0.88
C ALA A 273 -18.29 -10.74 2.12
N GLU A 274 -18.51 -9.59 2.76
CA GLU A 274 -17.82 -9.23 4.00
C GLU A 274 -18.08 -10.24 5.12
N GLN A 275 -19.33 -10.68 5.32
CA GLN A 275 -19.68 -11.67 6.34
C GLN A 275 -19.02 -13.03 6.10
N ALA A 276 -18.90 -13.44 4.83
CA ALA A 276 -18.33 -14.72 4.46
C ALA A 276 -16.79 -14.72 4.49
N LEU A 277 -16.17 -13.63 4.05
CA LEU A 277 -14.73 -13.59 3.79
C LEU A 277 -13.93 -12.91 4.92
N CYS A 278 -14.52 -11.93 5.61
CA CYS A 278 -13.84 -11.23 6.70
C CYS A 278 -13.96 -12.00 8.03
N THR A 279 -13.45 -13.22 8.06
CA THR A 279 -13.48 -14.16 9.19
C THR A 279 -12.07 -14.56 9.63
N GLY A 280 -11.93 -15.09 10.84
CA GLY A 280 -10.64 -15.53 11.36
C GLY A 280 -9.63 -14.39 11.46
N ALA A 281 -8.48 -14.52 10.78
CA ALA A 281 -7.44 -13.50 10.73
C ALA A 281 -7.91 -12.15 10.19
N HIS A 282 -9.02 -12.14 9.44
CA HIS A 282 -9.56 -10.96 8.79
C HIS A 282 -10.80 -10.39 9.49
N LEU A 283 -11.14 -10.88 10.66
CA LEU A 283 -12.29 -10.39 11.43
C LEU A 283 -12.16 -8.88 11.70
N GLY A 284 -13.21 -8.14 11.36
CA GLY A 284 -13.23 -6.69 11.48
C GLY A 284 -12.61 -5.94 10.30
N CYS A 285 -11.97 -6.61 9.34
CA CYS A 285 -11.65 -6.03 8.02
C CYS A 285 -12.92 -5.89 7.18
N ARG A 286 -12.83 -5.16 6.08
CA ARG A 286 -13.91 -4.93 5.13
C ARG A 286 -13.40 -5.07 3.70
N LEU A 287 -14.33 -5.15 2.76
CA LEU A 287 -14.03 -5.30 1.34
C LEU A 287 -14.60 -4.14 0.53
N TRP A 288 -13.93 -3.82 -0.57
CA TRP A 288 -14.42 -2.88 -1.56
C TRP A 288 -14.00 -3.32 -2.96
N PHE A 289 -14.96 -3.38 -3.87
CA PHE A 289 -14.72 -3.75 -5.25
C PHE A 289 -15.00 -2.53 -6.13
N ALA A 290 -14.01 -2.04 -6.87
CA ALA A 290 -14.10 -0.81 -7.64
C ALA A 290 -13.64 -1.01 -9.09
N SER A 291 -14.11 -0.17 -9.99
CA SER A 291 -13.69 -0.15 -11.40
C SER A 291 -12.67 0.95 -11.71
N GLY A 292 -12.37 1.83 -10.75
CA GLY A 292 -11.42 2.91 -11.00
C GLY A 292 -11.37 3.93 -9.87
N VAL A 293 -10.56 4.96 -10.05
CA VAL A 293 -10.48 6.15 -9.20
C VAL A 293 -11.30 7.25 -9.88
N PRO A 294 -12.13 8.00 -9.15
CA PRO A 294 -12.82 9.16 -9.70
C PRO A 294 -11.83 10.17 -10.30
N SER A 295 -12.25 10.94 -11.29
CA SER A 295 -11.43 12.03 -11.78
C SER A 295 -11.22 13.09 -10.68
N PRO A 296 -10.09 13.82 -10.66
CA PRO A 296 -9.82 14.83 -9.63
C PRO A 296 -10.92 15.90 -9.51
N GLU A 297 -11.62 16.17 -10.61
CA GLU A 297 -12.73 17.14 -10.65
C GLU A 297 -14.00 16.61 -9.96
N GLN A 298 -14.18 15.30 -9.91
CA GLN A 298 -15.36 14.63 -9.35
C GLN A 298 -15.13 14.17 -7.90
N ALA A 299 -13.91 14.31 -7.39
CA ALA A 299 -13.56 13.86 -6.04
C ALA A 299 -14.25 14.76 -4.99
N PRO A 300 -15.06 14.19 -4.07
CA PRO A 300 -15.87 14.96 -3.13
C PRO A 300 -15.08 15.55 -1.96
N THR A 301 -13.88 15.02 -1.66
CA THR A 301 -13.05 15.47 -0.55
C THR A 301 -11.66 15.88 -1.02
N PRO A 302 -10.97 16.80 -0.31
CA PRO A 302 -9.61 17.20 -0.65
C PRO A 302 -8.62 16.03 -0.68
N GLU A 303 -8.77 15.06 0.23
CA GLU A 303 -7.91 13.87 0.28
C GLU A 303 -8.16 12.95 -0.92
N ALA A 304 -9.42 12.74 -1.29
CA ALA A 304 -9.78 11.98 -2.48
C ALA A 304 -9.30 12.66 -3.77
N LYS A 305 -9.39 13.99 -3.83
CA LYS A 305 -8.86 14.79 -4.94
C LYS A 305 -7.36 14.62 -5.06
N HIS A 306 -6.63 14.70 -3.94
CA HIS A 306 -5.19 14.49 -3.92
C HIS A 306 -4.80 13.08 -4.38
N LEU A 307 -5.49 12.03 -3.88
CA LEU A 307 -5.27 10.65 -4.33
C LEU A 307 -5.55 10.51 -5.84
N ALA A 308 -6.62 11.11 -6.33
CA ALA A 308 -6.98 11.08 -7.75
C ALA A 308 -5.95 11.79 -8.63
N GLU A 309 -5.42 12.94 -8.19
CA GLU A 309 -4.32 13.65 -8.87
C GLU A 309 -3.05 12.81 -8.94
N GLN A 310 -2.69 12.14 -7.85
CA GLN A 310 -1.54 11.21 -7.82
C GLN A 310 -1.76 10.01 -8.74
N ALA A 311 -2.94 9.41 -8.72
CA ALA A 311 -3.29 8.29 -9.59
C ALA A 311 -3.24 8.71 -11.07
N GLN A 312 -3.74 9.89 -11.41
CA GLN A 312 -3.67 10.43 -12.77
C GLN A 312 -2.22 10.66 -13.22
N LEU A 313 -1.41 11.28 -12.38
CA LEU A 313 0.00 11.52 -12.65
C LEU A 313 0.76 10.21 -12.86
N GLN A 314 0.45 9.18 -12.04
CA GLN A 314 1.07 7.86 -12.20
C GLN A 314 0.61 7.17 -13.49
N ALA A 315 -0.66 7.30 -13.87
CA ALA A 315 -1.17 6.76 -15.13
C ALA A 315 -0.45 7.38 -16.34
N ASP A 316 -0.17 8.68 -16.30
CA ASP A 316 0.62 9.36 -17.36
C ASP A 316 2.05 8.81 -17.44
N ARG A 317 2.67 8.51 -16.31
CA ARG A 317 4.01 7.90 -16.27
C ARG A 317 4.00 6.46 -16.77
N ASN A 318 3.01 5.67 -16.38
CA ASN A 318 2.85 4.31 -16.86
C ASN A 318 2.78 4.29 -18.39
N ARG A 319 1.99 5.20 -18.98
CA ARG A 319 1.89 5.38 -20.43
C ARG A 319 3.21 5.82 -21.06
N ALA A 320 3.85 6.81 -20.49
CA ALA A 320 5.14 7.31 -20.98
C ALA A 320 6.24 6.23 -20.92
N TYR A 321 6.31 5.47 -19.83
CA TYR A 321 7.22 4.35 -19.67
C TYR A 321 6.97 3.26 -20.72
N TYR A 322 5.70 2.88 -20.92
CA TYR A 322 5.32 1.87 -21.92
C TYR A 322 5.68 2.33 -23.33
N ALA A 323 5.41 3.58 -23.68
CA ALA A 323 5.74 4.17 -24.96
C ALA A 323 7.27 4.24 -25.21
N LYS A 324 8.03 4.65 -24.19
CA LYS A 324 9.51 4.71 -24.26
C LYS A 324 10.13 3.35 -24.54
N ASN A 325 9.60 2.29 -23.96
CA ASN A 325 10.13 0.93 -24.06
C ASN A 325 9.37 0.05 -25.08
N ARG A 326 8.58 0.66 -25.97
CA ARG A 326 7.66 -0.03 -26.89
C ARG A 326 8.30 -1.16 -27.71
N ALA A 327 9.54 -0.96 -28.20
CA ALA A 327 10.23 -1.98 -29.00
C ALA A 327 10.54 -3.24 -28.18
N LEU A 328 11.04 -3.05 -26.94
CA LEU A 328 11.31 -4.13 -26.01
C LEU A 328 10.00 -4.87 -25.62
N HIS A 329 8.97 -4.13 -25.24
CA HIS A 329 7.69 -4.68 -24.85
C HIS A 329 7.05 -5.49 -25.99
N ARG A 330 7.09 -4.98 -27.21
CA ARG A 330 6.60 -5.71 -28.38
C ARG A 330 7.34 -7.04 -28.60
N SER A 331 8.66 -7.05 -28.45
CA SER A 331 9.47 -8.29 -28.55
C SER A 331 9.07 -9.30 -27.47
N VAL A 332 8.85 -8.83 -26.24
CA VAL A 332 8.42 -9.70 -25.12
C VAL A 332 7.03 -10.26 -25.38
N VAL A 333 6.07 -9.43 -25.84
CA VAL A 333 4.71 -9.86 -26.21
C VAL A 333 4.74 -10.93 -27.30
N LEU A 334 5.48 -10.70 -28.38
CA LEU A 334 5.57 -11.69 -29.48
C LEU A 334 6.13 -13.02 -28.99
N ARG A 335 7.21 -12.98 -28.24
CA ARG A 335 7.85 -14.19 -27.69
C ARG A 335 6.92 -14.96 -26.74
N LEU A 336 6.24 -14.25 -25.84
CA LEU A 336 5.29 -14.85 -24.91
C LEU A 336 4.08 -15.44 -25.65
N THR A 337 3.53 -14.70 -26.61
CA THR A 337 2.41 -15.17 -27.47
C THR A 337 2.77 -16.45 -28.21
N GLU A 338 3.97 -16.52 -28.80
CA GLU A 338 4.45 -17.75 -29.45
C GLU A 338 4.56 -18.93 -28.48
N GLN A 339 5.14 -18.70 -27.30
CA GLN A 339 5.26 -19.75 -26.28
C GLN A 339 3.90 -20.31 -25.85
N ILE A 340 2.93 -19.42 -25.56
CA ILE A 340 1.57 -19.81 -25.18
C ILE A 340 0.89 -20.56 -26.34
N ARG A 341 0.95 -20.03 -27.56
CA ARG A 341 0.34 -20.64 -28.75
C ARG A 341 0.91 -22.02 -29.05
N ASN A 342 2.23 -22.16 -28.97
CA ASN A 342 2.88 -23.46 -29.16
C ASN A 342 2.45 -24.48 -28.10
N CYS A 343 2.30 -24.04 -26.85
CA CYS A 343 1.80 -24.92 -25.80
C CYS A 343 0.35 -25.36 -26.05
N ILE A 344 -0.53 -24.45 -26.44
CA ILE A 344 -1.91 -24.74 -26.79
C ILE A 344 -1.95 -25.76 -27.96
N LEU A 345 -1.18 -25.53 -29.02
CA LEU A 345 -1.13 -26.42 -30.17
C LEU A 345 -0.63 -27.83 -29.84
N VAL A 346 0.35 -27.96 -28.94
CA VAL A 346 0.86 -29.27 -28.50
C VAL A 346 -0.17 -30.04 -27.69
N HIS A 347 -1.00 -29.36 -26.90
CA HIS A 347 -2.04 -30.00 -26.07
C HIS A 347 -3.38 -30.12 -26.77
N GLN A 348 -3.59 -29.42 -27.90
CA GLN A 348 -4.69 -29.65 -28.83
C GLN A 348 -4.39 -30.82 -29.77
N GLN A 349 -4.00 -31.98 -29.26
CA GLN A 349 -4.02 -33.18 -30.10
C GLN A 349 -5.48 -33.44 -30.48
N PRO A 350 -5.81 -33.51 -31.79
CA PRO A 350 -7.17 -33.80 -32.21
C PRO A 350 -7.56 -35.14 -31.64
N ASN A 351 -8.41 -35.17 -30.63
CA ASN A 351 -9.07 -36.39 -30.21
C ASN A 351 -9.86 -36.90 -31.40
N ALA A 352 -9.27 -37.84 -32.15
CA ALA A 352 -9.92 -38.46 -33.28
C ALA A 352 -11.06 -39.34 -32.78
N ARG A 353 -12.26 -38.79 -32.73
CA ARG A 353 -13.45 -39.55 -32.41
C ARG A 353 -13.81 -40.42 -33.57
N ILE A 354 -14.10 -41.69 -33.29
CA ILE A 354 -14.61 -42.62 -34.31
C ILE A 354 -16.05 -42.24 -34.66
N ALA A 355 -16.26 -41.89 -35.91
CA ALA A 355 -17.52 -41.36 -36.42
C ALA A 355 -17.97 -42.13 -37.69
N ARG A 356 -19.15 -41.76 -38.18
CA ARG A 356 -19.70 -42.31 -39.44
C ARG A 356 -19.27 -41.54 -40.68
N SER A 357 -18.59 -40.44 -40.51
CA SER A 357 -18.08 -39.55 -41.57
C SER A 357 -16.75 -38.96 -41.15
N GLY A 358 -15.87 -38.57 -42.09
CA GLY A 358 -14.55 -37.98 -41.84
C GLY A 358 -13.44 -38.68 -42.61
N ALA A 359 -12.20 -38.65 -42.10
CA ALA A 359 -11.10 -39.40 -42.69
C ALA A 359 -11.23 -40.91 -42.40
N LEU A 360 -11.06 -41.74 -43.39
CA LEU A 360 -11.18 -43.20 -43.23
C LEU A 360 -10.11 -43.71 -42.23
N ALA A 361 -10.50 -44.52 -41.26
CA ALA A 361 -9.61 -45.22 -40.34
C ALA A 361 -9.27 -46.62 -40.88
N PRO A 362 -8.14 -46.81 -41.59
CA PRO A 362 -7.85 -48.05 -42.30
C PRO A 362 -7.91 -49.30 -41.42
N GLU A 363 -7.46 -49.13 -40.16
CA GLU A 363 -7.45 -50.21 -39.16
C GLU A 363 -8.85 -50.66 -38.71
N ARG A 364 -9.91 -49.92 -39.06
CA ARG A 364 -11.30 -50.18 -38.66
C ARG A 364 -12.23 -50.47 -39.82
N VAL A 365 -11.75 -50.35 -41.06
CA VAL A 365 -12.57 -50.56 -42.26
C VAL A 365 -13.23 -51.96 -42.28
N TRP A 366 -12.54 -52.99 -41.81
CA TRP A 366 -13.05 -54.36 -41.73
C TRP A 366 -14.31 -54.50 -40.85
N ARG A 367 -14.55 -53.53 -39.93
CA ARG A 367 -15.74 -53.60 -39.07
C ARG A 367 -17.02 -53.29 -39.80
N ALA A 368 -16.97 -52.56 -40.91
CA ALA A 368 -18.13 -52.22 -41.67
C ALA A 368 -18.77 -53.50 -42.30
N PRO A 369 -18.03 -54.33 -43.04
CA PRO A 369 -18.62 -55.56 -43.64
C PRO A 369 -18.79 -56.69 -42.63
N LEU A 370 -17.96 -56.85 -41.63
CA LEU A 370 -18.02 -58.01 -40.73
C LEU A 370 -18.90 -57.77 -39.48
N LEU A 371 -19.00 -56.55 -39.00
CA LEU A 371 -19.76 -56.23 -37.79
C LEU A 371 -20.93 -55.28 -38.02
N ASN A 372 -21.16 -54.91 -39.29
CA ASN A 372 -22.19 -53.94 -39.70
C ASN A 372 -22.06 -52.58 -38.90
N ASP A 373 -20.83 -52.24 -38.54
CA ASP A 373 -20.51 -51.00 -37.79
C ASP A 373 -19.96 -49.93 -38.74
N SER A 374 -20.81 -48.95 -39.07
CA SER A 374 -20.47 -47.88 -40.01
C SER A 374 -19.54 -46.79 -39.41
N ARG A 375 -19.15 -46.94 -38.19
CA ARG A 375 -18.21 -46.00 -37.50
C ARG A 375 -16.76 -46.40 -37.80
N VAL A 376 -16.33 -46.17 -39.03
CA VAL A 376 -15.02 -46.51 -39.56
C VAL A 376 -14.21 -45.26 -39.96
N PHE A 377 -14.70 -44.09 -39.61
CA PHE A 377 -14.05 -42.84 -39.93
C PHE A 377 -13.52 -42.19 -38.66
N ARG A 378 -12.39 -41.48 -38.78
CA ARG A 378 -11.88 -40.54 -37.77
C ARG A 378 -12.43 -39.18 -38.13
N CYS A 379 -13.22 -38.59 -37.26
CA CYS A 379 -13.58 -37.20 -37.30
C CYS A 379 -12.64 -36.47 -36.33
N ALA A 380 -11.87 -35.53 -36.81
CA ALA A 380 -11.17 -34.60 -35.93
C ALA A 380 -12.25 -33.74 -35.28
N GLU A 381 -12.54 -33.98 -34.01
CA GLU A 381 -13.25 -32.99 -33.21
C GLU A 381 -12.24 -31.87 -33.02
N GLU A 382 -12.46 -30.71 -33.64
CA GLU A 382 -11.79 -29.48 -33.26
C GLU A 382 -12.27 -29.19 -31.83
N GLU A 383 -11.56 -29.75 -30.85
CA GLU A 383 -11.76 -29.36 -29.47
C GLU A 383 -11.51 -27.85 -29.43
N ASN A 384 -12.58 -27.14 -29.18
CA ASN A 384 -12.53 -25.69 -28.91
C ASN A 384 -11.35 -25.37 -28.00
N GLN A 385 -10.68 -24.27 -28.31
CA GLN A 385 -9.57 -23.68 -27.56
C GLN A 385 -9.64 -23.97 -26.05
N PRO A 386 -8.52 -24.11 -25.35
CA PRO A 386 -8.54 -24.39 -23.93
C PRO A 386 -9.49 -23.43 -23.22
N SER A 387 -10.59 -23.95 -22.74
CA SER A 387 -11.69 -23.18 -22.17
C SER A 387 -11.34 -22.75 -20.74
N PHE A 388 -10.36 -21.89 -20.61
CA PHE A 388 -10.00 -21.27 -19.32
C PHE A 388 -9.89 -19.76 -19.45
N THR A 389 -10.17 -19.07 -18.35
CA THR A 389 -9.98 -17.64 -18.18
C THR A 389 -8.77 -17.36 -17.30
N VAL A 390 -8.17 -16.20 -17.47
CA VAL A 390 -7.06 -15.76 -16.64
C VAL A 390 -7.45 -14.48 -15.89
N ASP A 391 -7.25 -14.50 -14.58
CA ASP A 391 -7.34 -13.36 -13.70
C ASP A 391 -5.92 -12.93 -13.32
N LEU A 392 -5.50 -11.75 -13.75
CA LEU A 392 -4.25 -11.15 -13.31
C LEU A 392 -4.53 -10.25 -12.09
N LEU A 393 -3.88 -10.53 -10.98
CA LEU A 393 -4.00 -9.77 -9.75
C LEU A 393 -2.68 -9.06 -9.45
N LEU A 394 -2.68 -7.74 -9.55
CA LEU A 394 -1.50 -6.90 -9.34
C LEU A 394 -1.48 -6.40 -7.89
N ASP A 395 -0.41 -6.70 -7.19
CA ASP A 395 -0.15 -6.12 -5.88
C ASP A 395 0.10 -4.60 -6.04
N ALA A 396 -0.78 -3.81 -5.46
CA ALA A 396 -0.74 -2.34 -5.48
C ALA A 396 -0.42 -1.76 -4.09
N SER A 397 0.33 -2.48 -3.28
CA SER A 397 0.83 -2.01 -1.99
C SER A 397 1.92 -0.94 -2.15
N ALA A 398 2.15 -0.17 -1.09
CA ALA A 398 3.13 0.91 -1.08
C ALA A 398 4.58 0.41 -1.30
N SER A 399 4.88 -0.87 -1.04
CA SER A 399 6.17 -1.47 -1.38
C SER A 399 6.48 -1.40 -2.89
N ARG A 400 5.44 -1.29 -3.73
CA ARG A 400 5.54 -1.24 -5.20
C ARG A 400 5.74 0.16 -5.78
N LEU A 401 5.71 1.22 -4.98
CA LEU A 401 5.82 2.61 -5.43
C LEU A 401 7.03 2.91 -6.33
N HIS A 402 8.13 2.21 -6.12
CA HIS A 402 9.37 2.41 -6.88
C HIS A 402 9.39 1.72 -8.25
N CYS A 403 8.43 0.83 -8.52
CA CYS A 403 8.39 0.00 -9.73
C CYS A 403 6.99 -0.05 -10.39
N GLN A 404 6.14 0.94 -10.11
CA GLN A 404 4.75 0.96 -10.61
C GLN A 404 4.68 0.87 -12.13
N GLU A 405 5.52 1.61 -12.83
CA GLU A 405 5.58 1.63 -14.30
C GLU A 405 5.94 0.24 -14.87
N VAL A 406 6.83 -0.46 -14.17
CA VAL A 406 7.26 -1.81 -14.56
C VAL A 406 6.12 -2.80 -14.37
N ILE A 407 5.40 -2.74 -13.24
CA ILE A 407 4.27 -3.64 -12.96
C ILE A 407 3.12 -3.40 -13.93
N ALA A 408 2.77 -2.13 -14.18
CA ALA A 408 1.76 -1.78 -15.17
C ALA A 408 2.12 -2.32 -16.57
N ALA A 409 3.37 -2.17 -16.99
CA ALA A 409 3.86 -2.70 -18.25
C ALA A 409 3.81 -4.23 -18.30
N GLN A 410 4.18 -4.92 -17.22
CA GLN A 410 4.11 -6.38 -17.13
C GLN A 410 2.67 -6.88 -17.20
N GLY A 411 1.74 -6.24 -16.46
CA GLY A 411 0.30 -6.54 -16.55
C GLY A 411 -0.23 -6.36 -17.97
N THR A 412 0.16 -5.27 -18.63
CA THR A 412 -0.24 -5.00 -20.04
C THR A 412 0.34 -6.04 -21.00
N ILE A 413 1.61 -6.41 -20.88
CA ILE A 413 2.27 -7.43 -21.72
C ILE A 413 1.59 -8.79 -21.56
N LEU A 414 1.33 -9.22 -20.32
CA LEU A 414 0.65 -10.48 -20.04
C LEU A 414 -0.77 -10.48 -20.61
N ALA A 415 -1.54 -9.43 -20.33
CA ALA A 415 -2.90 -9.31 -20.85
C ALA A 415 -2.94 -9.30 -22.38
N GLN A 416 -2.04 -8.56 -23.02
CA GLN A 416 -1.93 -8.49 -24.48
C GLN A 416 -1.58 -9.84 -25.09
N SER A 417 -0.61 -10.57 -24.51
CA SER A 417 -0.17 -11.88 -25.01
C SER A 417 -1.25 -12.94 -24.89
N LEU A 418 -1.96 -12.97 -23.75
CA LEU A 418 -3.08 -13.90 -23.52
C LEU A 418 -4.26 -13.59 -24.45
N THR A 419 -4.63 -12.32 -24.59
CA THR A 419 -5.70 -11.89 -25.50
C THR A 419 -5.36 -12.22 -26.96
N ALA A 420 -4.10 -12.08 -27.39
CA ALA A 420 -3.63 -12.47 -28.73
C ALA A 420 -3.70 -13.99 -28.98
N CYS A 421 -3.75 -14.80 -27.92
CA CYS A 421 -3.98 -16.24 -27.99
C CYS A 421 -5.47 -16.62 -27.85
N GLY A 422 -6.39 -15.65 -27.80
CA GLY A 422 -7.82 -15.89 -27.64
C GLY A 422 -8.24 -16.25 -26.21
N ILE A 423 -7.36 -16.09 -25.22
CA ILE A 423 -7.63 -16.37 -23.81
C ILE A 423 -8.27 -15.13 -23.18
N PRO A 424 -9.48 -15.24 -22.59
CA PRO A 424 -10.11 -14.15 -21.88
C PRO A 424 -9.30 -13.76 -20.64
N VAL A 425 -9.06 -12.45 -20.46
CA VAL A 425 -8.25 -11.93 -19.35
C VAL A 425 -8.98 -10.80 -18.64
N ARG A 426 -9.04 -10.90 -17.31
CA ARG A 426 -9.37 -9.80 -16.42
C ARG A 426 -8.10 -9.37 -15.68
N VAL A 427 -7.92 -8.06 -15.49
CA VAL A 427 -6.81 -7.51 -14.74
C VAL A 427 -7.36 -6.70 -13.59
N SER A 428 -6.95 -7.03 -12.38
CA SER A 428 -7.32 -6.34 -11.16
C SER A 428 -6.08 -5.97 -10.37
N SER A 429 -6.17 -4.94 -9.53
CA SER A 429 -5.14 -4.62 -8.54
C SER A 429 -5.75 -4.63 -7.15
N PHE A 430 -4.95 -4.87 -6.12
CA PHE A 430 -5.42 -4.84 -4.75
C PHE A 430 -4.50 -4.03 -3.84
N CYS A 431 -5.10 -3.37 -2.85
CA CYS A 431 -4.41 -2.73 -1.74
C CYS A 431 -5.31 -2.74 -0.49
N SER A 432 -4.72 -2.46 0.67
CA SER A 432 -5.47 -2.33 1.93
C SER A 432 -5.32 -0.92 2.48
N LEU A 433 -6.44 -0.28 2.82
CA LEU A 433 -6.48 1.10 3.32
C LEU A 433 -7.58 1.24 4.39
N ARG A 434 -7.24 1.77 5.56
CA ARG A 434 -8.18 1.96 6.69
C ARG A 434 -8.99 0.70 7.04
N GLY A 435 -8.36 -0.48 6.94
CA GLY A 435 -9.01 -1.76 7.21
C GLY A 435 -9.93 -2.28 6.11
N TYR A 436 -10.00 -1.61 4.97
CA TYR A 436 -10.63 -2.10 3.75
C TYR A 436 -9.57 -2.72 2.83
N THR A 437 -9.81 -3.94 2.38
CA THR A 437 -9.09 -4.50 1.22
C THR A 437 -9.87 -4.13 -0.04
N VAL A 438 -9.25 -3.29 -0.86
CA VAL A 438 -9.84 -2.75 -2.09
C VAL A 438 -9.34 -3.56 -3.28
N LEU A 439 -10.25 -4.18 -4.01
CA LEU A 439 -9.99 -4.82 -5.31
C LEU A 439 -10.46 -3.87 -6.42
N ARG A 440 -9.53 -3.43 -7.28
CA ARG A 440 -9.83 -2.56 -8.43
C ARG A 440 -9.74 -3.36 -9.72
N VAL A 441 -10.83 -3.44 -10.46
CA VAL A 441 -10.84 -4.01 -11.79
C VAL A 441 -10.34 -2.97 -12.78
N LEU A 442 -9.14 -3.17 -13.32
CA LEU A 442 -8.51 -2.30 -14.32
C LEU A 442 -8.94 -2.65 -15.75
N LYS A 443 -9.23 -3.93 -15.98
CA LYS A 443 -9.74 -4.46 -17.24
C LYS A 443 -10.67 -5.65 -16.98
N GLY A 444 -11.91 -5.57 -17.40
CA GLY A 444 -12.87 -6.67 -17.38
C GLY A 444 -12.70 -7.62 -18.59
N PHE A 445 -13.40 -8.76 -18.56
CA PHE A 445 -13.38 -9.72 -19.70
C PHE A 445 -13.98 -9.13 -20.97
N ALA A 446 -15.01 -8.30 -20.86
CA ALA A 446 -15.69 -7.67 -21.99
C ALA A 446 -14.90 -6.50 -22.61
N ASP A 447 -13.90 -5.96 -21.89
CA ASP A 447 -13.16 -4.79 -22.34
C ASP A 447 -12.16 -5.18 -23.44
N LYS A 448 -12.30 -4.56 -24.60
CA LYS A 448 -11.37 -4.72 -25.73
C LYS A 448 -10.09 -3.91 -25.54
N SER A 449 -10.16 -2.80 -24.80
CA SER A 449 -9.03 -1.90 -24.55
C SER A 449 -8.20 -2.36 -23.35
N LEU A 450 -6.89 -2.23 -23.46
CA LEU A 450 -5.93 -2.48 -22.36
C LEU A 450 -5.56 -1.19 -21.59
N GLN A 451 -6.06 -0.03 -22.03
CA GLN A 451 -5.70 1.29 -21.46
C GLN A 451 -6.06 1.43 -19.98
N GLY A 452 -7.05 0.67 -19.49
CA GLY A 452 -7.38 0.66 -18.06
C GLY A 452 -6.23 0.18 -17.17
N ILE A 453 -5.30 -0.65 -17.70
CA ILE A 453 -4.15 -1.16 -16.94
C ILE A 453 -3.15 -0.03 -16.65
N ASP A 454 -3.09 0.99 -17.50
CA ASP A 454 -2.25 2.16 -17.26
C ASP A 454 -2.64 2.91 -15.98
N GLN A 455 -3.88 2.75 -15.51
CA GLN A 455 -4.37 3.32 -14.26
C GLN A 455 -3.87 2.57 -13.01
N TYR A 456 -2.98 1.58 -13.16
CA TYR A 456 -2.35 0.93 -12.01
C TYR A 456 -1.64 1.98 -11.14
N PHE A 457 -1.97 1.95 -9.86
CA PHE A 457 -1.46 2.89 -8.87
C PHE A 457 -1.29 2.18 -7.53
N ALA A 458 -0.08 2.22 -6.97
CA ALA A 458 0.26 1.60 -5.70
C ALA A 458 -0.05 2.54 -4.54
N SER A 459 -0.78 2.03 -3.54
CA SER A 459 -1.15 2.78 -2.34
C SER A 459 -1.50 1.84 -1.18
N GLY A 460 -1.29 2.29 0.06
CA GLY A 460 -1.70 1.52 1.23
C GLY A 460 -0.89 0.25 1.50
N TRP A 461 -1.52 -0.68 2.21
CA TRP A 461 -0.95 -1.94 2.67
C TRP A 461 -1.36 -3.11 1.75
N ASN A 462 -0.89 -4.33 2.05
CA ASN A 462 -1.33 -5.55 1.38
C ASN A 462 -1.72 -6.64 2.39
N ARG A 463 -3.01 -6.92 2.48
CA ARG A 463 -3.55 -8.06 3.21
C ARG A 463 -3.82 -9.19 2.23
N ASP A 464 -2.75 -9.88 1.83
CA ASP A 464 -2.74 -10.85 0.73
C ASP A 464 -3.78 -11.95 0.90
N GLY A 465 -3.93 -12.50 2.12
CA GLY A 465 -4.92 -13.54 2.37
C GLY A 465 -6.35 -13.06 2.09
N LEU A 466 -6.71 -11.85 2.54
CA LEU A 466 -8.05 -11.31 2.26
C LEU A 466 -8.21 -10.91 0.79
N ALA A 467 -7.16 -10.43 0.14
CA ALA A 467 -7.18 -10.13 -1.29
C ALA A 467 -7.37 -11.40 -2.14
N LEU A 468 -6.75 -12.51 -1.76
CA LEU A 468 -6.95 -13.82 -2.39
C LEU A 468 -8.39 -14.31 -2.23
N ARG A 469 -8.97 -14.23 -1.01
CA ARG A 469 -10.40 -14.53 -0.79
C ARG A 469 -11.31 -13.66 -1.66
N ALA A 470 -11.05 -12.36 -1.70
CA ALA A 470 -11.81 -11.41 -2.50
C ALA A 470 -11.69 -11.69 -4.00
N ALA A 471 -10.51 -12.08 -4.50
CA ALA A 471 -10.32 -12.49 -5.88
C ALA A 471 -11.12 -13.76 -6.21
N GLY A 472 -11.14 -14.74 -5.31
CA GLY A 472 -11.97 -15.95 -5.47
C GLY A 472 -13.48 -15.65 -5.49
N ASP A 473 -13.94 -14.72 -4.65
CA ASP A 473 -15.34 -14.28 -4.68
C ASP A 473 -15.67 -13.49 -5.96
N LEU A 474 -14.74 -12.67 -6.45
CA LEU A 474 -14.90 -11.96 -7.73
C LEU A 474 -15.00 -12.94 -8.91
N VAL A 475 -14.22 -14.02 -8.93
CA VAL A 475 -14.34 -15.10 -9.91
C VAL A 475 -15.71 -15.77 -9.82
N SER A 476 -16.24 -15.99 -8.62
CA SER A 476 -17.58 -16.55 -8.43
C SER A 476 -18.71 -15.60 -8.84
N PHE A 477 -18.49 -14.29 -8.72
CA PHE A 477 -19.46 -13.25 -9.10
C PHE A 477 -19.49 -13.02 -10.61
N ASP A 478 -18.33 -12.94 -11.25
CA ASP A 478 -18.15 -12.76 -12.69
C ASP A 478 -17.14 -13.81 -13.20
N PRO A 479 -17.62 -15.03 -13.46
CA PRO A 479 -16.74 -16.15 -13.82
C PRO A 479 -16.14 -16.02 -15.22
N GLY A 480 -16.58 -15.03 -16.01
CA GLY A 480 -16.15 -14.92 -17.40
C GLY A 480 -16.69 -16.05 -18.29
N PRO A 481 -16.15 -16.18 -19.51
CA PRO A 481 -16.74 -17.06 -20.52
C PRO A 481 -16.34 -18.55 -20.40
N ALA A 482 -15.38 -18.92 -19.54
CA ALA A 482 -14.89 -20.31 -19.45
C ALA A 482 -14.97 -20.87 -18.03
N PRO A 483 -15.17 -22.21 -17.88
CA PRO A 483 -15.41 -22.82 -16.58
C PRO A 483 -14.15 -23.02 -15.71
N ARG A 484 -12.96 -22.96 -16.33
CA ARG A 484 -11.69 -23.13 -15.62
C ARG A 484 -11.02 -21.78 -15.42
N HIS A 485 -10.43 -21.54 -14.25
CA HIS A 485 -9.85 -20.27 -13.88
C HIS A 485 -8.40 -20.40 -13.42
N LEU A 486 -7.56 -19.52 -13.94
CA LEU A 486 -6.17 -19.35 -13.54
C LEU A 486 -5.97 -17.94 -12.96
N LEU A 487 -5.65 -17.86 -11.69
CA LEU A 487 -5.29 -16.63 -11.01
C LEU A 487 -3.75 -16.48 -10.99
N ILE A 488 -3.26 -15.43 -11.63
CA ILE A 488 -1.82 -15.12 -11.65
C ILE A 488 -1.59 -13.82 -10.84
N LEU A 489 -0.84 -13.93 -9.76
CA LEU A 489 -0.46 -12.75 -8.96
C LEU A 489 0.88 -12.18 -9.43
N LEU A 490 0.98 -10.86 -9.47
CA LEU A 490 2.25 -10.14 -9.58
C LEU A 490 2.50 -9.47 -8.22
N THR A 491 3.43 -10.01 -7.42
CA THR A 491 3.62 -9.64 -6.01
C THR A 491 5.08 -9.73 -5.58
N ASP A 492 5.42 -9.07 -4.46
CA ASP A 492 6.69 -9.27 -3.73
C ASP A 492 6.57 -10.30 -2.60
N ALA A 493 5.40 -10.90 -2.44
CA ALA A 493 5.11 -11.90 -1.42
C ALA A 493 5.47 -11.42 0.02
N SER A 494 5.22 -10.15 0.30
CA SER A 494 5.51 -9.52 1.59
C SER A 494 4.22 -8.97 2.21
N PRO A 495 3.29 -9.85 2.64
CA PRO A 495 2.02 -9.43 3.20
C PRO A 495 2.21 -8.63 4.49
N ASN A 496 1.57 -7.45 4.55
CA ASN A 496 1.63 -6.57 5.71
C ASN A 496 0.41 -5.65 5.74
N ASP A 497 -0.24 -5.53 6.91
CA ASP A 497 -1.39 -4.65 7.08
C ASP A 497 -1.37 -3.95 8.44
N SER A 498 -1.79 -2.70 8.47
CA SER A 498 -1.90 -1.91 9.69
C SER A 498 -2.97 -2.44 10.66
N ARG A 499 -3.97 -3.18 10.17
CA ARG A 499 -5.01 -3.75 11.01
C ARG A 499 -4.54 -5.06 11.63
N ARG A 500 -4.50 -5.09 12.96
CA ARG A 500 -4.09 -6.29 13.73
C ARG A 500 -5.03 -7.46 13.50
N VAL A 501 -4.48 -8.65 13.65
CA VAL A 501 -5.25 -9.88 13.77
C VAL A 501 -5.93 -9.91 15.15
N PRO A 502 -7.23 -10.20 15.23
CA PRO A 502 -7.92 -10.24 16.50
C PRO A 502 -7.42 -11.40 17.39
N PRO A 503 -7.64 -11.31 18.71
CA PRO A 503 -7.33 -12.41 19.62
C PRO A 503 -7.97 -13.72 19.20
N SER A 504 -7.20 -14.80 19.26
CA SER A 504 -7.63 -16.17 19.01
C SER A 504 -7.18 -17.08 20.14
N PRO A 505 -7.72 -18.32 20.26
CA PRO A 505 -7.25 -19.27 21.26
C PRO A 505 -5.74 -19.55 21.21
N GLU A 506 -5.16 -19.50 20.02
CA GLU A 506 -3.73 -19.71 19.79
C GLU A 506 -2.89 -18.45 20.08
N GLN A 507 -3.50 -17.26 19.96
CA GLN A 507 -2.87 -15.95 20.17
C GLN A 507 -3.79 -15.02 20.97
N PRO A 508 -3.83 -15.16 22.32
CA PRO A 508 -4.79 -14.45 23.19
C PRO A 508 -4.69 -12.90 23.12
N LEU A 509 -3.53 -12.36 22.76
CA LEU A 509 -3.31 -10.90 22.64
C LEU A 509 -3.50 -10.39 21.20
N GLY A 510 -3.83 -11.28 20.25
CA GLY A 510 -3.76 -10.94 18.83
C GLY A 510 -2.32 -10.65 18.37
N CYS A 511 -2.12 -10.44 17.09
CA CYS A 511 -0.81 -10.10 16.52
C CYS A 511 -0.95 -9.09 15.37
N ASP A 512 0.17 -8.55 14.95
CA ASP A 512 0.23 -7.74 13.73
C ASP A 512 0.12 -8.64 12.50
N TYR A 513 -0.61 -8.18 11.47
CA TYR A 513 -0.71 -8.91 10.20
C TYR A 513 0.53 -8.61 9.37
N GLY A 514 1.52 -9.49 9.41
CA GLY A 514 2.78 -9.33 8.68
C GLY A 514 3.78 -10.44 9.00
N GLY A 515 4.95 -10.37 8.38
CA GLY A 515 6.01 -11.36 8.57
C GLY A 515 5.54 -12.80 8.35
N SER A 516 5.96 -13.73 9.18
CA SER A 516 5.60 -15.15 9.06
C SER A 516 4.10 -15.41 9.15
N TYR A 517 3.37 -14.65 9.98
CA TYR A 517 1.92 -14.83 10.12
C TYR A 517 1.17 -14.48 8.82
N GLY A 518 1.49 -13.34 8.21
CA GLY A 518 0.89 -12.94 6.94
C GLY A 518 1.21 -13.91 5.81
N VAL A 519 2.44 -14.44 5.79
CA VAL A 519 2.88 -15.47 4.84
C VAL A 519 2.10 -16.78 5.02
N ASP A 520 1.91 -17.23 6.26
CA ASP A 520 1.15 -18.46 6.57
C ASP A 520 -0.33 -18.31 6.21
N ASP A 521 -0.91 -17.16 6.50
CA ASP A 521 -2.28 -16.84 6.14
C ASP A 521 -2.47 -16.85 4.61
N ALA A 522 -1.61 -16.14 3.87
CA ALA A 522 -1.65 -16.13 2.41
C ALA A 522 -1.47 -17.56 1.82
N ALA A 523 -0.55 -18.36 2.38
CA ALA A 523 -0.35 -19.75 1.96
C ALA A 523 -1.58 -20.63 2.24
N ALA A 524 -2.27 -20.42 3.35
CA ALA A 524 -3.51 -21.12 3.67
C ALA A 524 -4.63 -20.78 2.68
N GLU A 525 -4.73 -19.51 2.29
CA GLU A 525 -5.73 -19.04 1.33
C GLU A 525 -5.45 -19.54 -0.09
N VAL A 526 -4.19 -19.56 -0.53
CA VAL A 526 -3.81 -20.19 -1.82
C VAL A 526 -4.26 -21.64 -1.85
N ARG A 527 -3.98 -22.42 -0.79
CA ARG A 527 -4.43 -23.84 -0.70
C ARG A 527 -5.95 -23.96 -0.69
N THR A 528 -6.65 -23.01 -0.10
CA THR A 528 -8.12 -23.00 -0.06
C THR A 528 -8.70 -22.78 -1.46
N LEU A 529 -8.18 -21.77 -2.18
CA LEU A 529 -8.58 -21.52 -3.57
C LEU A 529 -8.30 -22.71 -4.49
N GLN A 530 -7.15 -23.36 -4.33
CA GLN A 530 -6.80 -24.55 -5.10
C GLN A 530 -7.76 -25.72 -4.83
N ARG A 531 -8.19 -25.92 -3.57
CA ARG A 531 -9.23 -26.92 -3.22
C ARG A 531 -10.59 -26.60 -3.82
N MET A 532 -10.88 -25.31 -4.03
CA MET A 532 -12.10 -24.86 -4.73
C MET A 532 -12.00 -25.00 -6.25
N GLY A 533 -10.89 -25.50 -6.79
CA GLY A 533 -10.66 -25.69 -8.22
C GLY A 533 -10.07 -24.48 -8.95
N LEU A 534 -9.72 -23.43 -8.22
CA LEU A 534 -9.05 -22.26 -8.80
C LEU A 534 -7.53 -22.50 -8.84
N ARG A 535 -6.91 -22.45 -10.00
CA ARG A 535 -5.46 -22.54 -10.13
C ARG A 535 -4.84 -21.20 -9.72
N VAL A 536 -3.81 -21.24 -8.86
CA VAL A 536 -3.14 -20.04 -8.36
C VAL A 536 -1.65 -20.14 -8.64
N SER A 537 -1.11 -19.15 -9.34
CA SER A 537 0.31 -19.02 -9.69
C SER A 537 0.79 -17.60 -9.39
N ALA A 538 2.08 -17.41 -9.18
CA ALA A 538 2.63 -16.09 -8.94
C ALA A 538 3.88 -15.78 -9.75
N VAL A 539 3.97 -14.53 -10.19
CA VAL A 539 5.19 -13.92 -10.73
C VAL A 539 5.79 -13.05 -9.61
N PHE A 540 6.89 -13.52 -9.06
CA PHE A 540 7.56 -12.89 -7.95
C PHE A 540 8.55 -11.83 -8.42
N MET A 541 8.44 -10.64 -7.87
CA MET A 541 9.27 -9.46 -8.19
C MET A 541 9.89 -8.82 -6.95
N GLY A 542 10.05 -9.59 -5.89
CA GLY A 542 10.62 -9.13 -4.63
C GLY A 542 12.14 -9.28 -4.57
N GLU A 543 12.68 -8.88 -3.43
CA GLU A 543 14.08 -9.06 -3.09
C GLU A 543 14.43 -10.53 -2.79
N ASN A 544 15.73 -10.83 -2.75
CA ASN A 544 16.19 -12.19 -2.43
C ASN A 544 15.76 -12.65 -1.02
N SER A 545 15.64 -11.71 -0.09
CA SER A 545 15.18 -11.94 1.28
C SER A 545 13.78 -12.53 1.37
N SER A 546 12.86 -12.09 0.50
CA SER A 546 11.47 -12.55 0.49
C SER A 546 11.23 -13.75 -0.43
N SER A 547 12.27 -14.31 -1.05
CA SER A 547 12.15 -15.46 -1.97
C SER A 547 11.63 -16.71 -1.27
N HIS A 548 12.05 -16.94 -0.03
CA HIS A 548 11.61 -18.08 0.78
C HIS A 548 10.12 -17.96 1.14
N ASP A 549 9.65 -16.77 1.45
CA ASP A 549 8.25 -16.50 1.74
C ASP A 549 7.37 -16.72 0.52
N ALA A 550 7.83 -16.28 -0.66
CA ALA A 550 7.14 -16.54 -1.92
C ALA A 550 7.03 -18.05 -2.23
N GLU A 551 8.10 -18.82 -2.01
CA GLU A 551 8.09 -20.28 -2.17
C GLU A 551 7.16 -20.96 -1.17
N ARG A 552 7.07 -20.44 0.06
CA ARG A 552 6.15 -20.94 1.10
C ARG A 552 4.70 -20.71 0.73
N ILE A 553 4.37 -19.57 0.10
CA ILE A 553 3.00 -19.22 -0.31
C ILE A 553 2.58 -20.01 -1.56
N TYR A 554 3.39 -19.99 -2.62
CA TYR A 554 2.99 -20.46 -3.96
C TYR A 554 3.61 -21.80 -4.37
N GLY A 555 4.61 -22.29 -3.64
CA GLY A 555 5.28 -23.56 -3.91
C GLY A 555 5.90 -23.60 -5.31
N LYS A 556 5.60 -24.69 -6.06
CA LYS A 556 6.08 -24.91 -7.44
C LYS A 556 5.50 -23.95 -8.48
N ASN A 557 4.36 -23.31 -8.16
CA ASN A 557 3.65 -22.40 -9.07
C ASN A 557 4.16 -20.95 -8.95
N LEU A 558 5.46 -20.80 -8.71
CA LEU A 558 6.16 -19.54 -8.58
C LEU A 558 7.14 -19.34 -9.74
N ALA A 559 7.07 -18.20 -10.40
CA ALA A 559 8.09 -17.76 -11.35
C ALA A 559 8.77 -16.50 -10.84
N ARG A 560 10.08 -16.53 -10.73
CA ARG A 560 10.86 -15.39 -10.29
C ARG A 560 11.40 -14.60 -11.47
N ILE A 561 11.25 -13.28 -11.42
CA ILE A 561 11.80 -12.36 -12.42
C ILE A 561 12.56 -11.21 -11.74
N ARG A 562 13.66 -10.77 -12.37
CA ARG A 562 14.44 -9.61 -11.96
C ARG A 562 14.36 -8.45 -12.95
N GLY A 563 13.89 -8.73 -14.16
CA GLY A 563 13.77 -7.76 -15.23
C GLY A 563 12.72 -8.13 -16.25
N MET A 564 12.38 -7.17 -17.10
CA MET A 564 11.35 -7.30 -18.13
C MET A 564 11.69 -8.37 -19.18
N ASP A 565 12.97 -8.55 -19.47
CA ASP A 565 13.49 -9.56 -20.40
C ASP A 565 13.20 -11.00 -19.97
N GLN A 566 13.09 -11.24 -18.66
CA GLN A 566 12.81 -12.56 -18.07
C GLN A 566 11.31 -12.88 -18.04
N LEU A 567 10.43 -11.86 -18.16
CA LEU A 567 8.99 -12.03 -18.03
C LEU A 567 8.43 -13.08 -19.00
N ALA A 568 8.79 -13.01 -20.27
CA ALA A 568 8.29 -13.96 -21.28
C ALA A 568 8.65 -15.41 -20.92
N ARG A 569 9.90 -15.66 -20.50
CA ARG A 569 10.36 -17.01 -20.14
C ARG A 569 9.70 -17.50 -18.86
N ALA A 570 9.61 -16.66 -17.85
CA ALA A 570 9.11 -17.02 -16.53
C ALA A 570 7.58 -17.22 -16.54
N ALA A 571 6.83 -16.23 -17.01
CA ALA A 571 5.37 -16.31 -17.14
C ALA A 571 4.94 -17.34 -18.19
N GLY A 572 5.70 -17.46 -19.30
CA GLY A 572 5.46 -18.47 -20.30
C GLY A 572 5.53 -19.89 -19.72
N ARG A 573 6.54 -20.20 -18.90
CA ARG A 573 6.65 -21.51 -18.22
C ARG A 573 5.50 -21.77 -17.25
N LEU A 574 5.10 -20.76 -16.45
CA LEU A 574 3.96 -20.90 -15.54
C LEU A 574 2.69 -21.24 -16.32
N ILE A 575 2.36 -20.43 -17.32
CA ILE A 575 1.17 -20.62 -18.14
C ILE A 575 1.22 -21.98 -18.87
N GLN A 576 2.39 -22.39 -19.37
CA GLN A 576 2.57 -23.70 -20.00
C GLN A 576 2.31 -24.87 -19.04
N ASN A 577 2.83 -24.78 -17.80
CA ASN A 577 2.60 -25.80 -16.79
C ASN A 577 1.11 -25.91 -16.44
N GLU A 578 0.44 -24.75 -16.27
CA GLU A 578 -1.00 -24.71 -15.98
C GLU A 578 -1.84 -25.24 -17.15
N ILE A 579 -1.47 -24.94 -18.40
CA ILE A 579 -2.15 -25.49 -19.58
C ILE A 579 -2.01 -27.02 -19.64
N ARG A 580 -0.82 -27.56 -19.30
CA ARG A 580 -0.61 -29.01 -19.22
C ARG A 580 -1.49 -29.67 -18.17
N GLU A 581 -1.46 -29.11 -16.94
CA GLU A 581 -2.27 -29.63 -15.83
C GLU A 581 -3.80 -29.43 -16.05
N LEU A 582 -4.20 -28.54 -16.95
CA LEU A 582 -5.61 -28.36 -17.34
C LEU A 582 -6.02 -29.35 -18.46
N GLY A 583 -5.07 -29.89 -19.23
CA GLY A 583 -5.29 -30.87 -20.31
C GLY A 583 -5.36 -32.31 -19.83
N ASP A 584 -4.73 -32.60 -18.66
CA ASP A 584 -4.83 -33.90 -17.99
C ASP A 584 -6.08 -33.94 -17.09
#